data_821a91db88000a9fecf7b51fde81505f
#
_entry.id   821a91db88000a9fecf7b51fde81505f
#
_cell.length_a   1.000
_cell.length_b   1.000
_cell.length_c   1.000
_cell.angle_alpha   90.00
_cell.angle_beta   90.00
_cell.angle_gamma   90.00
#
_symmetry.space_group_name_H-M   'P 1'
#
loop_
_entity.id
_entity.type
_entity.pdbx_description
1 polymer ?
#
loop_
_entity_poly.entity_id
_entity_poly.type
_entity_poly.pdbx_seq_one_letter_code
_entity_poly.pdbx_strand_id
1 'polypeptide(L)'
;MINDLWYKNAVVYCLSVETFMDANGDGIGDFQGLQRRLDYLSGLGVSAIWLMPFQTSPGRDDGYDVSDYYNVDPRYGTLGDFVEFTHGAKQRGIRVLIDLVVNHTSSEHPWFQDARSDPKSRYRDWYVWSDKKPANANEGMVFPGVQKTTWTYDDKAKQYYFHRFYEFQPDLNTSNPHVQAEILKIMGFWIQLGVSGFRMDAVPFVIAEKGAEVKKPKEQFDMLRTFREFLQWRLGDSIILAEANVVPKENLAYFGEDGDRMQMMFNFHVNQALFYALASADSRPLVKAINDTYERPATAQWGLFLRNHDELDLGRLTEKQRQTVFSEFGPDKHMQLYDRGIRRRLAPMLQGDRRRLELAYSLMFSLPGTPVIRYGDEIGMGDDLSLPERNCARTPMQWSTEPHGGFTKNDKPVLPVISGGPFGFEHLNVAHQRRDPNSMLNWMERLIRMRKEAPEIGWGECVPLQTSDRGVLALRYDWRNNSVLVVHNLHSTPVEVEFSVGLGDHGEKLIDIADGGNSKAEANGRHTLLLDAYAYRWFRVGGLDYLLKRKEI
;
A
#
# COMPACT_ATOMS: atom_id res chain seq x y z
N MET A 1 -24.35 4.04 6.15
CA MET A 1 -22.98 4.52 5.84
C MET A 1 -23.07 5.42 4.61
N ILE A 2 -22.28 6.48 4.56
CA ILE A 2 -22.16 7.30 3.36
C ILE A 2 -21.33 6.49 2.37
N ASN A 3 -21.96 5.96 1.32
CA ASN A 3 -21.31 5.07 0.34
C ASN A 3 -20.11 5.73 -0.37
N ASP A 4 -20.13 7.06 -0.47
CA ASP A 4 -19.09 7.84 -1.15
C ASP A 4 -17.74 7.83 -0.41
N LEU A 5 -17.73 7.53 0.89
CA LEU A 5 -16.53 7.47 1.73
C LEU A 5 -16.21 6.03 2.19
N TRP A 6 -16.54 5.05 1.38
CA TRP A 6 -16.35 3.62 1.65
C TRP A 6 -14.92 3.27 2.08
N TYR A 7 -13.94 3.97 1.55
CA TYR A 7 -12.52 3.76 1.82
C TYR A 7 -12.10 4.03 3.27
N LYS A 8 -12.91 4.76 4.04
CA LYS A 8 -12.58 5.03 5.45
C LYS A 8 -12.64 3.78 6.34
N ASN A 9 -13.48 2.81 6.00
CA ASN A 9 -13.59 1.54 6.73
C ASN A 9 -13.28 0.33 5.85
N ALA A 10 -12.57 0.53 4.76
CA ALA A 10 -12.14 -0.53 3.86
C ALA A 10 -10.90 -1.28 4.38
N VAL A 11 -10.66 -2.44 3.79
CA VAL A 11 -9.40 -3.15 3.78
C VAL A 11 -9.05 -3.39 2.32
N VAL A 12 -7.88 -2.91 1.90
CA VAL A 12 -7.40 -3.01 0.52
C VAL A 12 -6.41 -4.16 0.41
N TYR A 13 -6.54 -4.96 -0.64
CA TYR A 13 -5.65 -6.08 -0.93
C TYR A 13 -4.89 -5.83 -2.22
N CYS A 14 -3.58 -5.65 -2.13
CA CYS A 14 -2.69 -5.40 -3.27
C CYS A 14 -2.17 -6.72 -3.84
N LEU A 15 -2.31 -6.91 -5.16
CA LEU A 15 -1.78 -8.08 -5.85
C LEU A 15 -1.29 -7.77 -7.26
N SER A 16 -0.36 -8.62 -7.75
CA SER A 16 0.01 -8.70 -9.16
C SER A 16 -0.75 -9.86 -9.82
N VAL A 17 -1.33 -9.63 -10.99
CA VAL A 17 -1.98 -10.68 -11.79
C VAL A 17 -0.97 -11.76 -12.15
N GLU A 18 0.25 -11.35 -12.54
CA GLU A 18 1.34 -12.21 -13.01
C GLU A 18 1.70 -13.34 -12.03
N THR A 19 1.63 -13.07 -10.71
CA THR A 19 2.12 -13.98 -9.67
C THR A 19 1.02 -14.49 -8.73
N PHE A 20 -0.26 -14.23 -9.04
CA PHE A 20 -1.35 -14.63 -8.14
C PHE A 20 -1.89 -16.03 -8.43
N MET A 21 -2.34 -16.30 -9.66
CA MET A 21 -2.85 -17.61 -10.09
C MET A 21 -2.84 -17.76 -11.60
N ASP A 22 -2.22 -18.82 -12.09
CA ASP A 22 -2.23 -19.24 -13.49
C ASP A 22 -3.37 -20.22 -13.73
N ALA A 23 -4.28 -19.90 -14.64
CA ALA A 23 -5.40 -20.74 -15.01
C ALA A 23 -5.23 -21.48 -16.34
N ASN A 24 -4.41 -20.94 -17.25
CA ASN A 24 -4.17 -21.47 -18.59
C ASN A 24 -3.00 -22.46 -18.67
N GLY A 25 -2.11 -22.43 -17.65
CA GLY A 25 -0.98 -23.36 -17.53
C GLY A 25 0.26 -22.94 -18.32
N ASP A 26 0.43 -21.65 -18.60
CA ASP A 26 1.62 -21.13 -19.31
C ASP A 26 2.76 -20.70 -18.37
N GLY A 27 2.54 -20.70 -17.06
CA GLY A 27 3.49 -20.33 -16.03
C GLY A 27 3.35 -18.89 -15.53
N ILE A 28 2.40 -18.14 -16.09
CA ILE A 28 2.14 -16.74 -15.78
C ILE A 28 0.71 -16.63 -15.23
N GLY A 29 0.51 -15.88 -14.17
CA GLY A 29 -0.82 -15.61 -13.63
C GLY A 29 -1.68 -14.81 -14.62
N ASP A 30 -2.99 -15.04 -14.59
CA ASP A 30 -3.92 -14.45 -15.53
C ASP A 30 -5.25 -14.03 -14.86
N PHE A 31 -6.08 -13.25 -15.58
CA PHE A 31 -7.37 -12.78 -15.05
C PHE A 31 -8.36 -13.92 -14.81
N GLN A 32 -8.29 -15.01 -15.56
CA GLN A 32 -9.13 -16.18 -15.31
C GLN A 32 -8.75 -16.88 -14.00
N GLY A 33 -7.43 -16.97 -13.71
CA GLY A 33 -6.91 -17.45 -12.44
C GLY A 33 -7.33 -16.55 -11.28
N LEU A 34 -7.22 -15.25 -11.44
CA LEU A 34 -7.65 -14.28 -10.45
C LEU A 34 -9.16 -14.39 -10.18
N GLN A 35 -9.97 -14.55 -11.23
CA GLN A 35 -11.42 -14.75 -11.11
C GLN A 35 -11.77 -16.01 -10.32
N ARG A 36 -11.05 -17.12 -10.51
CA ARG A 36 -11.22 -18.35 -9.71
C ARG A 36 -10.94 -18.15 -8.22
N ARG A 37 -10.20 -17.10 -7.85
CA ARG A 37 -9.82 -16.77 -6.47
C ARG A 37 -10.66 -15.66 -5.83
N LEU A 38 -11.68 -15.14 -6.50
CA LEU A 38 -12.56 -14.11 -5.95
C LEU A 38 -13.29 -14.55 -4.68
N ASP A 39 -13.70 -15.82 -4.59
CA ASP A 39 -14.35 -16.35 -3.38
C ASP A 39 -13.37 -16.42 -2.19
N TYR A 40 -12.11 -16.70 -2.46
CA TYR A 40 -11.06 -16.62 -1.43
C TYR A 40 -10.92 -15.19 -0.90
N LEU A 41 -10.83 -14.20 -1.79
CA LEU A 41 -10.69 -12.78 -1.42
C LEU A 41 -11.93 -12.26 -0.70
N SER A 42 -13.12 -12.67 -1.15
CA SER A 42 -14.38 -12.35 -0.47
C SER A 42 -14.45 -12.97 0.92
N GLY A 43 -14.06 -14.24 1.06
CA GLY A 43 -14.00 -14.95 2.34
C GLY A 43 -12.99 -14.35 3.32
N LEU A 44 -11.86 -13.86 2.83
CA LEU A 44 -10.88 -13.12 3.63
C LEU A 44 -11.48 -11.80 4.16
N GLY A 45 -12.50 -11.26 3.51
CA GLY A 45 -13.23 -10.08 3.95
C GLY A 45 -12.67 -8.75 3.44
N VAL A 46 -11.83 -8.75 2.40
CA VAL A 46 -11.31 -7.51 1.81
C VAL A 46 -12.42 -6.69 1.14
N SER A 47 -12.28 -5.39 1.14
CA SER A 47 -13.29 -4.45 0.59
C SER A 47 -12.91 -3.96 -0.81
N ALA A 48 -11.63 -3.97 -1.12
CA ALA A 48 -11.10 -3.56 -2.41
C ALA A 48 -9.85 -4.35 -2.77
N ILE A 49 -9.68 -4.59 -4.06
CA ILE A 49 -8.45 -5.15 -4.66
C ILE A 49 -7.72 -4.00 -5.35
N TRP A 50 -6.44 -3.83 -5.09
CA TRP A 50 -5.56 -3.00 -5.88
C TRP A 50 -4.70 -3.92 -6.77
N LEU A 51 -4.92 -3.83 -8.08
CA LEU A 51 -4.12 -4.51 -9.10
C LEU A 51 -2.91 -3.67 -9.44
N MET A 52 -1.71 -4.25 -9.29
CA MET A 52 -0.48 -3.71 -9.86
C MET A 52 -0.59 -3.62 -11.39
N PRO A 53 0.30 -2.90 -12.09
CA PRO A 53 0.18 -2.69 -13.53
C PRO A 53 0.03 -4.02 -14.29
N PHE A 54 -0.98 -4.07 -15.15
CA PHE A 54 -1.32 -5.23 -16.00
C PHE A 54 -1.57 -4.82 -17.46
N GLN A 55 -1.44 -3.53 -17.75
CA GLN A 55 -1.48 -3.02 -19.11
C GLN A 55 -0.29 -3.54 -19.90
N THR A 56 -0.39 -3.52 -21.23
CA THR A 56 0.68 -3.99 -22.11
C THR A 56 2.01 -3.31 -21.79
N SER A 57 3.02 -4.12 -21.53
CA SER A 57 4.35 -3.67 -21.11
C SER A 57 5.44 -4.64 -21.57
N PRO A 58 6.64 -4.15 -21.93
CA PRO A 58 7.81 -5.00 -22.09
C PRO A 58 8.22 -5.75 -20.80
N GLY A 59 7.73 -5.31 -19.63
CA GLY A 59 7.96 -5.97 -18.35
C GLY A 59 9.35 -5.76 -17.77
N ARG A 60 10.05 -4.69 -18.13
CA ARG A 60 11.38 -4.38 -17.60
C ARG A 60 11.36 -3.87 -16.16
N ASP A 61 10.23 -3.32 -15.73
CA ASP A 61 9.96 -2.82 -14.38
C ASP A 61 8.57 -3.27 -13.91
N ASP A 62 8.33 -4.59 -13.94
CA ASP A 62 7.12 -5.22 -13.37
C ASP A 62 5.79 -4.59 -13.86
N GLY A 63 5.76 -4.15 -15.11
CA GLY A 63 4.60 -3.49 -15.73
C GLY A 63 4.56 -1.97 -15.60
N TYR A 64 5.43 -1.35 -14.81
CA TYR A 64 5.51 0.12 -14.69
C TYR A 64 6.09 0.80 -15.94
N ASP A 65 6.59 0.07 -16.92
CA ASP A 65 6.98 0.54 -18.24
C ASP A 65 5.88 0.29 -19.28
N VAL A 66 4.75 0.99 -19.16
CA VAL A 66 3.55 0.81 -19.99
C VAL A 66 3.81 1.18 -21.45
N SER A 67 3.44 0.29 -22.38
CA SER A 67 3.52 0.53 -23.83
C SER A 67 2.16 0.66 -24.52
N ASP A 68 1.06 0.30 -23.86
CA ASP A 68 -0.32 0.56 -24.29
C ASP A 68 -1.24 0.65 -23.07
N TYR A 69 -1.85 1.83 -22.88
CA TYR A 69 -2.74 2.11 -21.76
C TYR A 69 -4.16 1.55 -21.90
N TYR A 70 -4.54 1.12 -23.09
CA TYR A 70 -5.92 0.76 -23.42
C TYR A 70 -6.16 -0.74 -23.57
N ASN A 71 -5.13 -1.56 -23.29
CA ASN A 71 -5.22 -3.00 -23.38
C ASN A 71 -4.69 -3.68 -22.10
N VAL A 72 -5.20 -4.88 -21.87
CA VAL A 72 -4.58 -5.85 -20.96
C VAL A 72 -3.37 -6.45 -21.68
N ASP A 73 -2.27 -6.67 -20.96
CA ASP A 73 -1.14 -7.42 -21.51
C ASP A 73 -1.61 -8.83 -21.95
N PRO A 74 -1.34 -9.24 -23.19
CA PRO A 74 -1.78 -10.55 -23.69
C PRO A 74 -1.36 -11.75 -22.83
N ARG A 75 -0.31 -11.61 -22.03
CA ARG A 75 0.12 -12.64 -21.06
C ARG A 75 -0.92 -12.88 -19.97
N TYR A 76 -1.70 -11.87 -19.62
CA TYR A 76 -2.68 -11.91 -18.53
C TYR A 76 -4.12 -12.14 -18.99
N GLY A 77 -4.36 -12.21 -20.30
CA GLY A 77 -5.66 -12.40 -20.90
C GLY A 77 -6.13 -11.25 -21.79
N THR A 78 -7.42 -11.07 -21.87
CA THR A 78 -8.09 -10.08 -22.73
C THR A 78 -8.83 -9.01 -21.93
N LEU A 79 -9.27 -7.93 -22.59
CA LEU A 79 -10.20 -6.98 -21.99
C LEU A 79 -11.51 -7.64 -21.55
N GLY A 80 -11.95 -8.71 -22.24
CA GLY A 80 -13.13 -9.50 -21.86
C GLY A 80 -12.92 -10.19 -20.51
N ASP A 81 -11.78 -10.85 -20.31
CA ASP A 81 -11.44 -11.51 -19.04
C ASP A 81 -11.34 -10.48 -17.88
N PHE A 82 -10.80 -9.29 -18.16
CA PHE A 82 -10.78 -8.19 -17.19
C PHE A 82 -12.19 -7.73 -16.80
N VAL A 83 -13.08 -7.55 -17.76
CA VAL A 83 -14.49 -7.14 -17.51
C VAL A 83 -15.23 -8.21 -16.72
N GLU A 84 -15.05 -9.48 -17.04
CA GLU A 84 -15.62 -10.59 -16.25
C GLU A 84 -15.10 -10.57 -14.81
N PHE A 85 -13.80 -10.33 -14.61
CA PHE A 85 -13.21 -10.20 -13.27
C PHE A 85 -13.81 -9.02 -12.50
N THR A 86 -13.88 -7.81 -13.09
CA THR A 86 -14.44 -6.63 -12.41
C THR A 86 -15.92 -6.82 -12.08
N HIS A 87 -16.69 -7.46 -12.95
CA HIS A 87 -18.07 -7.82 -12.69
C HIS A 87 -18.19 -8.82 -11.54
N GLY A 88 -17.39 -9.89 -11.55
CA GLY A 88 -17.35 -10.89 -10.49
C GLY A 88 -16.95 -10.32 -9.13
N ALA A 89 -16.01 -9.39 -9.10
CA ALA A 89 -15.61 -8.66 -7.89
C ALA A 89 -16.76 -7.80 -7.36
N LYS A 90 -17.42 -7.04 -8.24
CA LYS A 90 -18.58 -6.20 -7.90
C LYS A 90 -19.74 -7.02 -7.32
N GLN A 91 -20.04 -8.20 -7.87
CA GLN A 91 -21.07 -9.11 -7.33
C GLN A 91 -20.78 -9.55 -5.88
N ARG A 92 -19.51 -9.58 -5.47
CA ARG A 92 -19.06 -9.90 -4.11
C ARG A 92 -18.86 -8.68 -3.21
N GLY A 93 -19.27 -7.49 -3.70
CA GLY A 93 -19.07 -6.23 -2.96
C GLY A 93 -17.61 -5.77 -2.88
N ILE A 94 -16.74 -6.30 -3.73
CA ILE A 94 -15.32 -5.95 -3.80
C ILE A 94 -15.12 -4.90 -4.90
N ARG A 95 -14.47 -3.79 -4.55
CA ARG A 95 -14.07 -2.74 -5.49
C ARG A 95 -12.74 -3.07 -6.13
N VAL A 96 -12.51 -2.58 -7.35
CA VAL A 96 -11.24 -2.78 -8.05
C VAL A 96 -10.56 -1.44 -8.27
N LEU A 97 -9.35 -1.29 -7.75
CA LEU A 97 -8.43 -0.18 -8.02
C LEU A 97 -7.32 -0.70 -8.95
N ILE A 98 -6.88 0.13 -9.87
CA ILE A 98 -5.74 -0.20 -10.75
C ILE A 98 -4.65 0.86 -10.64
N ASP A 99 -3.41 0.50 -10.96
CA ASP A 99 -2.34 1.48 -11.07
C ASP A 99 -2.57 2.44 -12.25
N LEU A 100 -2.31 3.72 -12.02
CA LEU A 100 -2.29 4.78 -13.01
C LEU A 100 -0.85 5.31 -13.13
N VAL A 101 -0.09 4.71 -14.03
CA VAL A 101 1.32 5.03 -14.28
C VAL A 101 1.38 6.09 -15.38
N VAL A 102 1.39 7.37 -15.02
CA VAL A 102 1.30 8.49 -15.96
C VAL A 102 2.41 9.53 -15.79
N ASN A 103 3.43 9.20 -15.01
CA ASN A 103 4.65 9.99 -14.98
C ASN A 103 5.50 9.78 -16.24
N HIS A 104 5.51 8.58 -16.78
CA HIS A 104 6.34 8.12 -17.89
C HIS A 104 5.63 7.03 -18.70
N THR A 105 6.18 6.71 -19.85
CA THR A 105 5.81 5.53 -20.65
C THR A 105 7.01 4.59 -20.78
N SER A 106 6.81 3.39 -21.30
CA SER A 106 7.92 2.63 -21.86
C SER A 106 8.57 3.39 -23.04
N SER A 107 9.87 3.23 -23.20
CA SER A 107 10.55 3.68 -24.42
C SER A 107 10.03 2.97 -25.68
N GLU A 108 9.34 1.83 -25.54
CA GLU A 108 8.69 1.09 -26.62
C GLU A 108 7.26 1.59 -26.94
N HIS A 109 6.75 2.52 -26.14
CA HIS A 109 5.41 3.09 -26.37
C HIS A 109 5.35 3.78 -27.75
N PRO A 110 4.29 3.56 -28.55
CA PRO A 110 4.15 4.19 -29.88
C PRO A 110 4.29 5.72 -29.86
N TRP A 111 3.82 6.39 -28.81
CA TRP A 111 3.98 7.84 -28.68
C TRP A 111 5.46 8.27 -28.62
N PHE A 112 6.28 7.55 -27.82
CA PHE A 112 7.70 7.85 -27.74
C PHE A 112 8.45 7.49 -29.03
N GLN A 113 8.10 6.34 -29.62
CA GLN A 113 8.70 5.90 -30.88
C GLN A 113 8.42 6.88 -32.03
N ASP A 114 7.23 7.46 -32.08
CA ASP A 114 6.88 8.51 -33.06
C ASP A 114 7.61 9.81 -32.72
N ALA A 115 7.56 10.26 -31.45
CA ALA A 115 8.23 11.47 -30.98
C ALA A 115 9.75 11.50 -31.24
N ARG A 116 10.43 10.36 -31.05
CA ARG A 116 11.88 10.27 -31.29
C ARG A 116 12.24 10.21 -32.78
N SER A 117 11.28 9.81 -33.63
CA SER A 117 11.50 9.56 -35.06
C SER A 117 11.27 10.80 -35.92
N ASP A 118 10.33 11.65 -35.53
CA ASP A 118 9.94 12.86 -36.28
C ASP A 118 9.85 14.07 -35.33
N PRO A 119 10.69 15.10 -35.52
CA PRO A 119 10.60 16.32 -34.72
C PRO A 119 9.32 17.11 -34.93
N LYS A 120 8.50 16.79 -35.95
CA LYS A 120 7.19 17.34 -36.21
C LYS A 120 6.03 16.47 -35.72
N SER A 121 6.34 15.34 -35.08
CA SER A 121 5.33 14.45 -34.50
C SER A 121 4.43 15.21 -33.53
N ARG A 122 3.13 14.93 -33.57
CA ARG A 122 2.17 15.45 -32.58
C ARG A 122 2.51 15.04 -31.14
N TYR A 123 3.32 14.01 -30.97
CA TYR A 123 3.77 13.51 -29.67
C TYR A 123 5.13 14.09 -29.24
N ARG A 124 5.76 14.95 -30.08
CA ARG A 124 7.09 15.48 -29.76
C ARG A 124 7.11 16.15 -28.40
N ASP A 125 6.20 17.07 -28.16
CA ASP A 125 6.11 17.84 -26.92
C ASP A 125 5.39 17.08 -25.77
N TRP A 126 5.03 15.80 -26.01
CA TRP A 126 4.54 14.92 -24.94
C TRP A 126 5.68 14.42 -24.05
N TYR A 127 6.92 14.51 -24.53
CA TYR A 127 8.14 14.18 -23.81
C TYR A 127 9.02 15.39 -23.65
N VAL A 128 10.02 15.30 -22.76
CA VAL A 128 10.91 16.41 -22.42
C VAL A 128 12.26 16.20 -23.07
N TRP A 129 12.67 17.12 -23.94
CA TRP A 129 13.86 17.04 -24.76
C TRP A 129 14.86 18.17 -24.49
N SER A 130 16.15 17.93 -24.76
CA SER A 130 17.22 18.92 -24.71
C SER A 130 18.26 18.67 -25.79
N ASP A 131 18.71 19.70 -26.47
CA ASP A 131 19.79 19.63 -27.49
C ASP A 131 21.14 19.31 -26.86
N LYS A 132 21.36 19.71 -25.61
CA LYS A 132 22.60 19.52 -24.86
C LYS A 132 22.32 18.75 -23.57
N LYS A 133 23.33 17.98 -23.12
CA LYS A 133 23.22 17.33 -21.80
C LYS A 133 23.06 18.41 -20.73
N PRO A 134 21.95 18.41 -19.98
CA PRO A 134 21.72 19.38 -18.89
C PRO A 134 22.77 19.26 -17.80
N ALA A 135 23.13 20.38 -17.17
CA ALA A 135 24.12 20.40 -16.11
C ALA A 135 23.70 19.53 -14.87
N ASN A 136 22.40 19.44 -14.63
CA ASN A 136 21.80 18.66 -13.54
C ASN A 136 21.43 17.21 -13.94
N ALA A 137 21.97 16.70 -15.05
CA ALA A 137 21.61 15.37 -15.56
C ALA A 137 21.92 14.21 -14.59
N ASN A 138 22.77 14.42 -13.61
CA ASN A 138 23.12 13.42 -12.59
C ASN A 138 22.46 13.69 -11.24
N GLU A 139 21.43 14.58 -11.17
CA GLU A 139 20.71 14.93 -9.98
C GLU A 139 19.30 14.30 -9.95
N GLY A 140 18.76 14.10 -8.76
CA GLY A 140 17.39 13.65 -8.55
C GLY A 140 17.09 12.20 -8.95
N MET A 141 18.09 11.34 -8.99
CA MET A 141 17.93 9.91 -9.25
C MET A 141 17.12 9.25 -8.13
N VAL A 142 16.18 8.39 -8.50
CA VAL A 142 15.32 7.65 -7.57
C VAL A 142 16.01 6.38 -7.06
N PHE A 143 16.83 5.73 -7.90
CA PHE A 143 17.49 4.47 -7.61
C PHE A 143 19.01 4.63 -7.48
N PRO A 144 19.53 5.11 -6.32
CA PRO A 144 20.97 5.23 -6.09
C PRO A 144 21.70 3.88 -6.31
N GLY A 145 22.85 3.93 -6.96
CA GLY A 145 23.67 2.76 -7.26
C GLY A 145 23.26 1.97 -8.52
N VAL A 146 22.06 2.13 -9.01
CA VAL A 146 21.55 1.50 -10.25
C VAL A 146 21.42 2.52 -11.37
N GLN A 147 20.73 3.60 -11.11
CA GLN A 147 20.53 4.71 -12.04
C GLN A 147 21.77 5.62 -12.07
N LYS A 148 22.20 6.03 -13.27
CA LYS A 148 23.42 6.85 -13.46
C LYS A 148 23.13 8.29 -13.84
N THR A 149 21.98 8.54 -14.43
CA THR A 149 21.58 9.85 -14.97
C THR A 149 20.07 9.93 -15.03
N THR A 150 19.54 11.15 -15.16
CA THR A 150 18.11 11.42 -15.44
C THR A 150 17.90 11.94 -16.88
N TRP A 151 18.95 11.95 -17.71
CA TRP A 151 18.90 12.36 -19.10
C TRP A 151 19.73 11.42 -19.96
N THR A 152 19.13 10.82 -20.97
CA THR A 152 19.79 9.90 -21.90
C THR A 152 19.75 10.45 -23.32
N TYR A 153 20.88 10.36 -24.03
CA TYR A 153 20.98 10.76 -25.44
C TYR A 153 20.29 9.73 -26.33
N ASP A 154 19.41 10.20 -27.20
CA ASP A 154 18.74 9.38 -28.20
C ASP A 154 19.35 9.60 -29.58
N ASP A 155 19.95 8.57 -30.14
CA ASP A 155 20.63 8.62 -31.42
C ASP A 155 19.68 8.92 -32.59
N LYS A 156 18.40 8.57 -32.48
CA LYS A 156 17.41 8.78 -33.52
C LYS A 156 16.90 10.22 -33.50
N ALA A 157 16.56 10.72 -32.31
CA ALA A 157 16.12 12.10 -32.11
C ALA A 157 17.26 13.12 -32.18
N LYS A 158 18.53 12.68 -32.00
CA LYS A 158 19.73 13.54 -31.88
C LYS A 158 19.64 14.55 -30.75
N GLN A 159 18.91 14.20 -29.70
CA GLN A 159 18.68 15.00 -28.49
C GLN A 159 18.70 14.14 -27.26
N TYR A 160 18.79 14.76 -26.08
CA TYR A 160 18.62 14.11 -24.80
C TYR A 160 17.13 14.13 -24.42
N TYR A 161 16.61 12.99 -23.90
CA TYR A 161 15.27 12.94 -23.28
C TYR A 161 15.39 12.78 -21.77
N PHE A 162 14.41 13.32 -21.06
CA PHE A 162 14.32 13.24 -19.61
C PHE A 162 13.66 11.93 -19.18
N HIS A 163 14.19 11.33 -18.11
CA HIS A 163 13.58 10.20 -17.42
C HIS A 163 13.89 10.29 -15.93
N ARG A 164 12.86 10.31 -15.10
CA ARG A 164 13.03 10.36 -13.64
C ARG A 164 13.52 9.01 -13.09
N PHE A 165 13.01 7.93 -13.65
CA PHE A 165 13.30 6.55 -13.31
C PHE A 165 14.35 5.95 -14.26
N TYR A 166 14.13 4.76 -14.76
CA TYR A 166 15.08 4.11 -15.67
C TYR A 166 15.14 4.78 -17.05
N GLU A 167 16.22 4.59 -17.77
CA GLU A 167 16.39 5.14 -19.13
C GLU A 167 15.32 4.64 -20.12
N PHE A 168 14.77 3.45 -19.90
CA PHE A 168 13.69 2.92 -20.71
C PHE A 168 12.29 3.43 -20.33
N GLN A 169 12.22 4.41 -19.42
CA GLN A 169 10.97 5.03 -18.93
C GLN A 169 11.01 6.55 -19.18
N PRO A 170 10.93 7.03 -20.45
CA PRO A 170 10.91 8.44 -20.76
C PRO A 170 9.71 9.14 -20.10
N ASP A 171 9.98 10.24 -19.39
CA ASP A 171 8.97 11.01 -18.69
C ASP A 171 8.02 11.74 -19.64
N LEU A 172 6.74 11.67 -19.35
CA LEU A 172 5.72 12.49 -19.99
C LEU A 172 5.82 13.94 -19.52
N ASN A 173 5.67 14.88 -20.46
CA ASN A 173 5.50 16.29 -20.17
C ASN A 173 4.07 16.56 -19.67
N THR A 174 3.84 16.36 -18.40
CA THR A 174 2.53 16.52 -17.76
C THR A 174 2.03 17.97 -17.71
N SER A 175 2.89 18.95 -18.03
CA SER A 175 2.47 20.34 -18.24
C SER A 175 1.77 20.56 -19.60
N ASN A 176 1.91 19.61 -20.53
CA ASN A 176 1.25 19.66 -21.83
C ASN A 176 -0.25 19.32 -21.68
N PRO A 177 -1.18 20.22 -22.10
CA PRO A 177 -2.62 19.99 -21.95
C PRO A 177 -3.13 18.78 -22.75
N HIS A 178 -2.47 18.40 -23.85
CA HIS A 178 -2.82 17.20 -24.60
C HIS A 178 -2.48 15.93 -23.83
N VAL A 179 -1.37 15.91 -23.06
CA VAL A 179 -1.02 14.81 -22.16
C VAL A 179 -2.05 14.71 -21.03
N GLN A 180 -2.42 15.83 -20.41
CA GLN A 180 -3.45 15.84 -19.36
C GLN A 180 -4.80 15.32 -19.89
N ALA A 181 -5.21 15.77 -21.08
CA ALA A 181 -6.45 15.29 -21.72
C ALA A 181 -6.40 13.79 -22.02
N GLU A 182 -5.24 13.26 -22.40
CA GLU A 182 -5.09 11.82 -22.64
C GLU A 182 -5.16 11.01 -21.35
N ILE A 183 -4.55 11.50 -20.25
CA ILE A 183 -4.69 10.88 -18.92
C ILE A 183 -6.17 10.76 -18.53
N LEU A 184 -6.97 11.82 -18.72
CA LEU A 184 -8.41 11.78 -18.46
C LEU A 184 -9.13 10.73 -19.31
N LYS A 185 -8.74 10.54 -20.58
CA LYS A 185 -9.31 9.49 -21.44
C LYS A 185 -8.96 8.10 -20.93
N ILE A 186 -7.70 7.87 -20.53
CA ILE A 186 -7.26 6.60 -19.93
C ILE A 186 -8.10 6.30 -18.68
N MET A 187 -8.25 7.27 -17.79
CA MET A 187 -9.08 7.11 -16.59
C MET A 187 -10.54 6.78 -16.95
N GLY A 188 -11.12 7.51 -17.90
CA GLY A 188 -12.49 7.29 -18.36
C GLY A 188 -12.70 5.91 -18.97
N PHE A 189 -11.74 5.42 -19.73
CA PHE A 189 -11.77 4.09 -20.36
C PHE A 189 -11.87 2.99 -19.29
N TRP A 190 -10.98 2.99 -18.31
CA TRP A 190 -10.95 1.95 -17.27
C TRP A 190 -12.16 2.02 -16.31
N ILE A 191 -12.66 3.21 -15.99
CA ILE A 191 -13.91 3.37 -15.22
C ILE A 191 -15.10 2.69 -15.95
N GLN A 192 -15.21 2.83 -17.27
CA GLN A 192 -16.27 2.17 -18.05
C GLN A 192 -16.16 0.64 -18.02
N LEU A 193 -14.96 0.10 -17.83
CA LEU A 193 -14.72 -1.35 -17.71
C LEU A 193 -14.90 -1.88 -16.28
N GLY A 194 -15.39 -1.06 -15.33
CA GLY A 194 -15.75 -1.49 -13.99
C GLY A 194 -14.72 -1.17 -12.89
N VAL A 195 -13.68 -0.38 -13.20
CA VAL A 195 -12.72 0.11 -12.21
C VAL A 195 -13.41 1.10 -11.26
N SER A 196 -13.13 0.98 -9.97
CA SER A 196 -13.70 1.83 -8.91
C SER A 196 -12.79 2.99 -8.50
N GLY A 197 -11.60 3.07 -9.06
CA GLY A 197 -10.62 4.12 -8.77
C GLY A 197 -9.19 3.72 -9.14
N PHE A 198 -8.24 4.56 -8.79
CA PHE A 198 -6.85 4.41 -9.21
C PHE A 198 -5.89 4.53 -8.04
N ARG A 199 -4.83 3.73 -8.05
CA ARG A 199 -3.62 4.07 -7.31
C ARG A 199 -2.72 4.86 -8.26
N MET A 200 -2.55 6.14 -7.99
CA MET A 200 -1.74 7.01 -8.84
C MET A 200 -0.28 6.91 -8.43
N ASP A 201 0.53 6.42 -9.35
CA ASP A 201 1.95 6.21 -9.19
C ASP A 201 2.72 7.54 -9.15
N ALA A 202 3.73 7.62 -8.28
CA ALA A 202 4.76 8.66 -8.27
C ALA A 202 4.23 10.10 -8.37
N VAL A 203 3.14 10.43 -7.67
CA VAL A 203 2.40 11.70 -7.80
C VAL A 203 3.29 12.95 -7.72
N PRO A 204 4.29 13.06 -6.81
CA PRO A 204 5.16 14.23 -6.76
C PRO A 204 5.91 14.50 -8.08
N PHE A 205 6.24 13.45 -8.84
CA PHE A 205 6.90 13.60 -10.13
C PHE A 205 5.91 13.86 -11.27
N VAL A 206 4.67 13.34 -11.14
CA VAL A 206 3.61 13.63 -12.12
C VAL A 206 3.25 15.11 -12.12
N ILE A 207 3.10 15.73 -10.95
CA ILE A 207 2.70 17.14 -10.84
C ILE A 207 3.86 18.13 -10.98
N ALA A 208 5.11 17.67 -10.92
CA ALA A 208 6.27 18.53 -11.04
C ALA A 208 6.49 18.98 -12.47
N GLU A 209 6.74 20.28 -12.67
CA GLU A 209 7.18 20.83 -13.95
C GLU A 209 8.52 20.20 -14.36
N LYS A 210 8.65 19.81 -15.63
CA LYS A 210 9.82 19.10 -16.15
C LYS A 210 10.49 19.92 -17.26
N GLY A 211 11.82 19.97 -17.29
CA GLY A 211 12.57 20.70 -18.32
C GLY A 211 14.06 20.79 -18.01
N ALA A 212 14.87 20.98 -19.05
CA ALA A 212 16.33 21.12 -18.91
C ALA A 212 16.76 22.35 -18.10
N GLU A 213 15.98 23.43 -18.17
CA GLU A 213 16.24 24.70 -17.50
C GLU A 213 15.52 24.82 -16.14
N VAL A 214 14.72 23.81 -15.75
CA VAL A 214 13.92 23.83 -14.52
C VAL A 214 14.81 23.48 -13.32
N LYS A 215 15.20 24.49 -12.54
CA LYS A 215 16.00 24.31 -11.32
C LYS A 215 15.12 24.05 -10.09
N LYS A 216 13.92 24.63 -10.04
CA LYS A 216 12.93 24.45 -8.96
C LYS A 216 11.60 24.15 -9.63
N PRO A 217 11.22 22.86 -9.74
CA PRO A 217 9.94 22.48 -10.33
C PRO A 217 8.78 23.15 -9.60
N LYS A 218 7.87 23.75 -10.38
CA LYS A 218 6.57 24.17 -9.86
C LYS A 218 5.66 22.95 -9.80
N GLU A 219 4.96 22.78 -8.70
CA GLU A 219 3.98 21.72 -8.52
C GLU A 219 2.61 22.15 -9.04
N GLN A 220 2.01 21.33 -9.90
CA GLN A 220 0.76 21.59 -10.60
C GLN A 220 -0.43 20.94 -9.87
N PHE A 221 -0.70 21.38 -8.65
CA PHE A 221 -1.77 20.81 -7.81
C PHE A 221 -3.18 20.92 -8.43
N ASP A 222 -3.44 21.89 -9.29
CA ASP A 222 -4.73 22.01 -9.99
C ASP A 222 -5.01 20.83 -10.93
N MET A 223 -3.97 20.15 -11.41
CA MET A 223 -4.14 18.92 -12.18
C MET A 223 -4.77 17.81 -11.33
N LEU A 224 -4.39 17.70 -10.05
CA LEU A 224 -4.98 16.70 -9.13
C LEU A 224 -6.48 16.99 -8.90
N ARG A 225 -6.86 18.25 -8.77
CA ARG A 225 -8.26 18.67 -8.69
C ARG A 225 -9.02 18.27 -9.96
N THR A 226 -8.46 18.57 -11.13
CA THR A 226 -9.06 18.19 -12.42
C THR A 226 -9.29 16.68 -12.53
N PHE A 227 -8.33 15.86 -12.11
CA PHE A 227 -8.47 14.40 -12.12
C PHE A 227 -9.58 13.94 -11.17
N ARG A 228 -9.63 14.51 -9.96
CA ARG A 228 -10.68 14.19 -9.00
C ARG A 228 -12.07 14.57 -9.51
N GLU A 229 -12.24 15.78 -10.01
CA GLU A 229 -13.51 16.26 -10.56
C GLU A 229 -13.98 15.37 -11.70
N PHE A 230 -13.09 15.04 -12.63
CA PHE A 230 -13.39 14.13 -13.75
C PHE A 230 -13.92 12.78 -13.27
N LEU A 231 -13.26 12.18 -12.25
CA LEU A 231 -13.70 10.91 -11.69
C LEU A 231 -15.06 11.02 -11.01
N GLN A 232 -15.27 12.03 -10.19
CA GLN A 232 -16.54 12.23 -9.48
C GLN A 232 -17.73 12.45 -10.42
N TRP A 233 -17.51 13.11 -11.56
CA TRP A 233 -18.53 13.23 -12.60
C TRP A 233 -18.87 11.91 -13.28
N ARG A 234 -17.91 10.98 -13.38
CA ARG A 234 -18.09 9.67 -14.03
C ARG A 234 -18.62 8.61 -13.07
N LEU A 235 -18.10 8.60 -11.86
CA LEU A 235 -18.42 7.62 -10.82
C LEU A 235 -18.23 8.30 -9.45
N GLY A 236 -19.33 8.76 -8.84
CA GLY A 236 -19.32 9.63 -7.65
C GLY A 236 -18.56 9.07 -6.44
N ASP A 237 -18.47 7.75 -6.30
CA ASP A 237 -17.77 7.06 -5.22
C ASP A 237 -16.37 6.54 -5.60
N SER A 238 -15.84 6.96 -6.77
CA SER A 238 -14.47 6.61 -7.19
C SER A 238 -13.42 7.38 -6.40
N ILE A 239 -12.22 6.78 -6.27
CA ILE A 239 -11.12 7.36 -5.51
C ILE A 239 -9.81 7.39 -6.29
N ILE A 240 -8.91 8.28 -5.85
CA ILE A 240 -7.48 8.21 -6.16
C ILE A 240 -6.73 8.00 -4.87
N LEU A 241 -5.96 6.92 -4.82
CA LEU A 241 -4.98 6.61 -3.78
C LEU A 241 -3.60 7.02 -4.28
N ALA A 242 -3.06 8.11 -3.75
CA ALA A 242 -1.80 8.68 -4.21
C ALA A 242 -0.59 8.01 -3.57
N GLU A 243 0.41 7.68 -4.39
CA GLU A 243 1.76 7.42 -3.91
C GLU A 243 2.54 8.74 -3.87
N ALA A 244 2.66 9.31 -2.67
CA ALA A 244 3.38 10.55 -2.44
C ALA A 244 4.18 10.46 -1.12
N ASN A 245 5.48 10.12 -1.23
CA ASN A 245 6.38 10.13 -0.08
C ASN A 245 6.92 11.55 0.15
N VAL A 246 6.09 12.42 0.72
CA VAL A 246 6.39 13.83 0.99
C VAL A 246 6.53 14.10 2.48
N VAL A 247 7.05 15.28 2.87
CA VAL A 247 7.13 15.67 4.29
C VAL A 247 5.74 16.03 4.83
N PRO A 248 5.46 15.83 6.13
CA PRO A 248 4.11 16.04 6.69
C PRO A 248 3.49 17.40 6.37
N LYS A 249 4.28 18.48 6.38
CA LYS A 249 3.81 19.84 6.07
C LYS A 249 3.27 20.02 4.64
N GLU A 250 3.59 19.11 3.73
CA GLU A 250 3.15 19.15 2.33
C GLU A 250 1.87 18.33 2.09
N ASN A 251 1.49 17.46 3.04
CA ASN A 251 0.37 16.53 2.87
C ASN A 251 -0.94 17.24 2.51
N LEU A 252 -1.22 18.37 3.16
CA LEU A 252 -2.46 19.13 2.95
C LEU A 252 -2.56 19.65 1.50
N ALA A 253 -1.43 19.98 0.88
CA ALA A 253 -1.42 20.40 -0.53
C ALA A 253 -1.85 19.27 -1.48
N TYR A 254 -1.56 18.00 -1.16
CA TYR A 254 -2.01 16.85 -1.95
C TYR A 254 -3.48 16.50 -1.71
N PHE A 255 -3.96 16.62 -0.49
CA PHE A 255 -5.39 16.41 -0.19
C PHE A 255 -6.26 17.57 -0.68
N GLY A 256 -5.71 18.79 -0.74
CA GLY A 256 -6.45 20.05 -0.88
C GLY A 256 -7.02 20.50 0.48
N GLU A 257 -7.04 21.79 0.75
CA GLU A 257 -7.55 22.34 2.02
C GLU A 257 -9.01 21.95 2.26
N ASP A 258 -9.82 22.00 1.20
CA ASP A 258 -11.24 21.57 1.20
C ASP A 258 -11.42 20.07 0.89
N GLY A 259 -10.32 19.31 0.78
CA GLY A 259 -10.35 17.91 0.38
C GLY A 259 -10.75 17.72 -1.08
N ASP A 260 -10.39 18.63 -1.96
CA ASP A 260 -10.77 18.70 -3.36
C ASP A 260 -9.75 18.09 -4.34
N ARG A 261 -8.69 17.43 -3.81
CA ARG A 261 -7.64 16.78 -4.59
C ARG A 261 -7.63 15.28 -4.37
N MET A 262 -6.63 14.69 -3.73
CA MET A 262 -6.55 13.25 -3.49
C MET A 262 -7.48 12.80 -2.36
N GLN A 263 -8.22 11.71 -2.56
CA GLN A 263 -9.03 11.12 -1.48
C GLN A 263 -8.16 10.34 -0.49
N MET A 264 -7.13 9.66 -0.99
CA MET A 264 -6.24 8.86 -0.16
C MET A 264 -4.78 9.08 -0.55
N MET A 265 -3.90 8.93 0.43
CA MET A 265 -2.45 8.90 0.24
C MET A 265 -1.84 7.81 1.12
N PHE A 266 -0.79 7.16 0.66
CA PHE A 266 0.01 6.28 1.50
C PHE A 266 0.76 7.08 2.57
N ASN A 267 0.67 6.64 3.83
CA ASN A 267 1.38 7.29 4.94
C ASN A 267 2.77 6.70 5.15
N PHE A 268 3.72 7.09 4.31
CA PHE A 268 5.12 6.67 4.42
C PHE A 268 5.78 7.14 5.72
N HIS A 269 5.38 8.31 6.24
CA HIS A 269 5.95 8.84 7.47
C HIS A 269 5.62 7.97 8.69
N VAL A 270 4.37 7.57 8.82
CA VAL A 270 3.92 6.63 9.86
C VAL A 270 4.52 5.24 9.63
N ASN A 271 4.61 4.76 8.39
CA ASN A 271 5.22 3.47 8.07
C ASN A 271 6.67 3.37 8.57
N GLN A 272 7.50 4.37 8.26
CA GLN A 272 8.90 4.38 8.71
C GLN A 272 9.04 4.47 10.24
N ALA A 273 8.22 5.32 10.88
CA ALA A 273 8.18 5.44 12.33
C ALA A 273 7.70 4.16 13.02
N LEU A 274 6.77 3.42 12.40
CA LEU A 274 6.30 2.12 12.88
C LEU A 274 7.42 1.09 12.90
N PHE A 275 8.19 0.96 11.81
CA PHE A 275 9.33 0.03 11.80
C PHE A 275 10.41 0.43 12.81
N TYR A 276 10.65 1.73 13.00
CA TYR A 276 11.57 2.18 14.04
C TYR A 276 11.03 1.88 15.46
N ALA A 277 9.73 2.04 15.71
CA ALA A 277 9.11 1.68 16.98
C ALA A 277 9.21 0.18 17.27
N LEU A 278 8.96 -0.67 16.28
CA LEU A 278 9.11 -2.12 16.38
C LEU A 278 10.58 -2.53 16.67
N ALA A 279 11.55 -1.86 16.04
CA ALA A 279 12.97 -2.16 16.22
C ALA A 279 13.53 -1.67 17.56
N SER A 280 12.99 -0.58 18.10
CA SER A 280 13.50 0.08 19.32
C SER A 280 12.69 -0.21 20.58
N ALA A 281 11.52 -0.84 20.45
CA ALA A 281 10.51 -0.97 21.50
C ALA A 281 10.18 0.39 22.17
N ASP A 282 10.06 1.45 21.35
CA ASP A 282 9.72 2.81 21.80
C ASP A 282 8.59 3.37 20.95
N SER A 283 7.40 3.55 21.54
CA SER A 283 6.20 4.02 20.84
C SER A 283 6.21 5.52 20.52
N ARG A 284 7.01 6.31 21.22
CA ARG A 284 7.01 7.79 21.14
C ARG A 284 7.28 8.35 19.73
N PRO A 285 8.23 7.81 18.93
CA PRO A 285 8.41 8.24 17.55
C PRO A 285 7.19 7.95 16.66
N LEU A 286 6.49 6.84 16.90
CA LEU A 286 5.27 6.52 16.19
C LEU A 286 4.12 7.46 16.59
N VAL A 287 3.95 7.74 17.87
CA VAL A 287 2.98 8.75 18.37
C VAL A 287 3.25 10.11 17.73
N LYS A 288 4.51 10.51 17.68
CA LYS A 288 4.89 11.75 16.99
C LYS A 288 4.48 11.74 15.52
N ALA A 289 4.76 10.66 14.79
CA ALA A 289 4.40 10.55 13.38
C ALA A 289 2.88 10.56 13.14
N ILE A 290 2.10 9.96 14.03
CA ILE A 290 0.63 10.03 14.00
C ILE A 290 0.18 11.49 14.14
N ASN A 291 0.73 12.22 15.12
CA ASN A 291 0.40 13.63 15.35
C ASN A 291 0.85 14.53 14.18
N ASP A 292 2.04 14.30 13.62
CA ASP A 292 2.57 15.05 12.47
C ASP A 292 1.70 14.89 11.20
N THR A 293 0.92 13.80 11.11
CA THR A 293 0.05 13.48 9.96
C THR A 293 -1.45 13.50 10.32
N TYR A 294 -1.79 14.08 11.48
CA TYR A 294 -3.17 14.14 11.95
C TYR A 294 -4.04 15.04 11.09
N GLU A 295 -3.51 16.22 10.73
CA GLU A 295 -4.26 17.23 9.99
C GLU A 295 -4.54 16.77 8.55
N ARG A 296 -5.84 16.62 8.26
CA ARG A 296 -6.35 16.29 6.93
C ARG A 296 -7.83 16.66 6.82
N PRO A 297 -8.35 16.89 5.61
CA PRO A 297 -9.79 17.09 5.40
C PRO A 297 -10.60 15.87 5.87
N ALA A 298 -11.83 16.12 6.36
CA ALA A 298 -12.72 15.06 6.84
C ALA A 298 -13.04 13.98 5.78
N THR A 299 -12.99 14.34 4.51
CA THR A 299 -13.16 13.43 3.36
C THR A 299 -11.89 12.68 2.97
N ALA A 300 -10.73 13.06 3.49
CA ALA A 300 -9.46 12.41 3.18
C ALA A 300 -9.15 11.24 4.11
N GLN A 301 -8.31 10.30 3.63
CA GLN A 301 -7.88 9.16 4.43
C GLN A 301 -6.44 8.75 4.12
N TRP A 302 -5.73 8.24 5.11
CA TRP A 302 -4.44 7.60 4.94
C TRP A 302 -4.59 6.14 4.51
N GLY A 303 -3.77 5.70 3.56
CA GLY A 303 -3.50 4.29 3.28
C GLY A 303 -2.32 3.82 4.14
N LEU A 304 -2.53 2.79 4.94
CA LEU A 304 -1.53 2.24 5.85
C LEU A 304 -1.05 0.89 5.33
N PHE A 305 0.23 0.64 5.40
CA PHE A 305 0.82 -0.62 4.97
C PHE A 305 2.04 -0.97 5.83
N LEU A 306 2.39 -2.25 5.90
CA LEU A 306 3.67 -2.70 6.45
C LEU A 306 4.68 -2.87 5.32
N ARG A 307 4.35 -3.75 4.38
CA ARG A 307 5.15 -3.97 3.18
C ARG A 307 4.26 -3.85 1.94
N ASN A 308 4.84 -3.39 0.85
CA ASN A 308 4.26 -3.39 -0.49
C ASN A 308 5.16 -4.16 -1.46
N HIS A 309 5.01 -3.96 -2.75
CA HIS A 309 5.81 -4.60 -3.81
C HIS A 309 7.21 -4.00 -3.97
N ASP A 310 7.48 -2.84 -3.37
CA ASP A 310 8.78 -2.15 -3.39
C ASP A 310 9.59 -2.43 -2.11
N GLU A 311 10.76 -1.84 -2.02
CA GLU A 311 11.55 -1.87 -0.78
C GLU A 311 10.82 -1.12 0.34
N LEU A 312 11.11 -1.49 1.58
CA LEU A 312 10.76 -0.68 2.74
C LEU A 312 11.66 0.57 2.74
N ASP A 313 11.14 1.70 2.30
CA ASP A 313 11.89 2.95 2.29
C ASP A 313 12.04 3.52 3.70
N LEU A 314 13.28 3.74 4.13
CA LEU A 314 13.67 4.30 5.42
C LEU A 314 14.36 5.67 5.27
N GLY A 315 14.23 6.29 4.10
CA GLY A 315 14.99 7.48 3.73
C GLY A 315 14.70 8.72 4.58
N ARG A 316 13.54 8.77 5.27
CA ARG A 316 13.19 9.90 6.17
C ARG A 316 13.62 9.69 7.61
N LEU A 317 14.03 8.49 8.00
CA LEU A 317 14.62 8.24 9.30
C LEU A 317 16.02 8.88 9.38
N THR A 318 16.39 9.36 10.57
CA THR A 318 17.79 9.72 10.81
C THR A 318 18.70 8.51 10.62
N GLU A 319 19.97 8.74 10.33
CA GLU A 319 20.94 7.65 10.15
C GLU A 319 20.92 6.66 11.32
N LYS A 320 20.93 7.16 12.56
CA LYS A 320 20.87 6.32 13.76
C LYS A 320 19.61 5.45 13.82
N GLN A 321 18.45 6.02 13.49
CA GLN A 321 17.18 5.29 13.47
C GLN A 321 17.18 4.24 12.36
N ARG A 322 17.66 4.59 11.16
CA ARG A 322 17.77 3.67 10.02
C ARG A 322 18.67 2.50 10.33
N GLN A 323 19.82 2.74 10.95
CA GLN A 323 20.73 1.67 11.38
C GLN A 323 20.10 0.75 12.43
N THR A 324 19.28 1.27 13.34
CA THR A 324 18.52 0.44 14.28
C THR A 324 17.56 -0.49 13.55
N VAL A 325 16.83 0.04 12.54
CA VAL A 325 15.90 -0.76 11.72
C VAL A 325 16.65 -1.79 10.86
N PHE A 326 17.78 -1.41 10.26
CA PHE A 326 18.62 -2.34 9.52
C PHE A 326 19.14 -3.48 10.39
N SER A 327 19.66 -3.16 11.57
CA SER A 327 20.20 -4.18 12.50
C SER A 327 19.15 -5.21 12.92
N GLU A 328 17.87 -4.80 13.02
CA GLU A 328 16.79 -5.69 13.45
C GLU A 328 16.17 -6.46 12.27
N PHE A 329 15.94 -5.82 11.13
CA PHE A 329 15.09 -6.37 10.06
C PHE A 329 15.81 -6.67 8.75
N GLY A 330 17.01 -6.17 8.57
CA GLY A 330 17.81 -6.39 7.35
C GLY A 330 19.30 -6.19 7.63
N PRO A 331 19.90 -6.98 8.55
CA PRO A 331 21.28 -6.79 8.98
C PRO A 331 22.32 -6.99 7.86
N ASP A 332 22.03 -7.89 6.94
CA ASP A 332 22.95 -8.22 5.86
C ASP A 332 22.76 -7.29 4.66
N LYS A 333 23.85 -6.90 4.02
CA LYS A 333 23.81 -5.98 2.86
C LYS A 333 22.94 -6.46 1.72
N HIS A 334 22.87 -7.77 1.45
CA HIS A 334 22.01 -8.33 0.41
C HIS A 334 20.50 -8.26 0.73
N MET A 335 20.13 -7.94 1.98
CA MET A 335 18.76 -7.65 2.38
C MET A 335 18.39 -6.17 2.18
N GLN A 336 19.38 -5.32 1.91
CA GLN A 336 19.22 -3.87 1.77
C GLN A 336 19.19 -3.47 0.29
N LEU A 337 18.56 -2.33 -0.02
CA LEU A 337 18.45 -1.81 -1.38
C LEU A 337 18.51 -0.28 -1.36
N TYR A 338 19.15 0.32 -2.37
CA TYR A 338 19.23 1.77 -2.61
C TYR A 338 19.76 2.59 -1.42
N ASP A 339 20.65 2.01 -0.59
CA ASP A 339 21.24 2.60 0.61
C ASP A 339 20.25 3.09 1.69
N ARG A 340 18.96 2.94 1.47
CA ARG A 340 17.90 3.43 2.36
C ARG A 340 16.77 2.44 2.62
N GLY A 341 16.72 1.31 1.95
CA GLY A 341 15.58 0.40 1.99
C GLY A 341 15.93 -1.04 2.35
N ILE A 342 14.91 -1.81 2.72
CA ILE A 342 14.98 -3.25 2.95
C ILE A 342 14.08 -3.95 1.94
N ARG A 343 14.65 -4.95 1.23
CA ARG A 343 13.98 -5.72 0.18
C ARG A 343 13.41 -7.06 0.65
N ARG A 344 12.84 -7.11 1.84
CA ARG A 344 12.29 -8.33 2.44
C ARG A 344 10.78 -8.26 2.61
N ARG A 345 10.10 -9.42 2.66
CA ARG A 345 8.73 -9.52 3.19
C ARG A 345 8.73 -9.44 4.71
N LEU A 346 7.56 -9.12 5.31
CA LEU A 346 7.44 -8.93 6.76
C LEU A 346 7.76 -10.20 7.54
N ALA A 347 7.22 -11.36 7.12
CA ALA A 347 7.37 -12.60 7.89
C ALA A 347 8.84 -13.00 8.11
N PRO A 348 9.71 -13.01 7.10
CA PRO A 348 11.14 -13.26 7.34
C PRO A 348 11.86 -12.12 8.07
N MET A 349 11.42 -10.86 7.97
CA MET A 349 11.94 -9.77 8.80
C MET A 349 11.72 -10.04 10.29
N LEU A 350 10.57 -10.60 10.63
CA LEU A 350 10.18 -10.95 12.00
C LEU A 350 10.51 -12.41 12.36
N GLN A 351 11.36 -13.08 11.56
CA GLN A 351 11.84 -14.43 11.77
C GLN A 351 10.71 -15.49 11.87
N GLY A 352 9.55 -15.21 11.30
CA GLY A 352 8.37 -16.06 11.39
C GLY A 352 7.74 -16.12 12.80
N ASP A 353 8.20 -15.30 13.76
CA ASP A 353 7.59 -15.24 15.10
C ASP A 353 6.13 -14.77 15.00
N ARG A 354 5.22 -15.65 15.31
CA ARG A 354 3.79 -15.45 15.22
C ARG A 354 3.30 -14.25 16.03
N ARG A 355 3.80 -14.06 17.24
CA ARG A 355 3.41 -12.96 18.13
C ARG A 355 3.85 -11.61 17.56
N ARG A 356 5.06 -11.54 17.00
CA ARG A 356 5.59 -10.33 16.34
C ARG A 356 4.77 -10.00 15.08
N LEU A 357 4.38 -11.01 14.29
CA LEU A 357 3.53 -10.83 13.12
C LEU A 357 2.14 -10.29 13.52
N GLU A 358 1.51 -10.92 14.51
CA GLU A 358 0.19 -10.47 14.99
C GLU A 358 0.25 -9.03 15.55
N LEU A 359 1.28 -8.70 16.33
CA LEU A 359 1.50 -7.35 16.82
C LEU A 359 1.62 -6.34 15.67
N ALA A 360 2.47 -6.63 14.67
CA ALA A 360 2.71 -5.72 13.56
C ALA A 360 1.44 -5.47 12.73
N TYR A 361 0.67 -6.53 12.42
CA TYR A 361 -0.60 -6.37 11.71
C TYR A 361 -1.67 -5.71 12.59
N SER A 362 -1.77 -6.06 13.87
CA SER A 362 -2.68 -5.37 14.80
C SER A 362 -2.40 -3.87 14.86
N LEU A 363 -1.12 -3.46 14.90
CA LEU A 363 -0.72 -2.05 14.79
C LEU A 363 -1.22 -1.44 13.49
N MET A 364 -0.88 -2.02 12.34
CA MET A 364 -1.31 -1.48 11.03
C MET A 364 -2.84 -1.34 10.94
N PHE A 365 -3.59 -2.34 11.40
CA PHE A 365 -5.05 -2.33 11.35
C PHE A 365 -5.71 -1.36 12.34
N SER A 366 -4.97 -0.95 13.36
CA SER A 366 -5.46 -0.04 14.40
C SER A 366 -4.89 1.37 14.34
N LEU A 367 -3.94 1.67 13.47
CA LEU A 367 -3.49 3.04 13.21
C LEU A 367 -4.56 3.85 12.45
N PRO A 368 -4.55 5.21 12.53
CA PRO A 368 -5.58 6.06 11.95
C PRO A 368 -5.50 6.09 10.41
N GLY A 369 -6.20 5.17 9.76
CA GLY A 369 -6.21 5.03 8.31
C GLY A 369 -6.88 3.74 7.84
N THR A 370 -6.72 3.46 6.56
CA THR A 370 -7.23 2.28 5.86
C THR A 370 -6.08 1.30 5.63
N PRO A 371 -6.14 0.08 6.17
CA PRO A 371 -5.08 -0.90 5.97
C PRO A 371 -5.02 -1.40 4.53
N VAL A 372 -3.81 -1.51 4.02
CA VAL A 372 -3.48 -2.08 2.72
C VAL A 372 -2.55 -3.27 2.96
N ILE A 373 -3.03 -4.47 2.71
CA ILE A 373 -2.27 -5.72 2.81
C ILE A 373 -1.84 -6.18 1.42
N ARG A 374 -0.74 -6.87 1.34
CA ARG A 374 -0.25 -7.43 0.10
C ARG A 374 -0.54 -8.92 0.04
N TYR A 375 -0.79 -9.47 -1.17
CA TYR A 375 -0.99 -10.91 -1.34
C TYR A 375 0.13 -11.73 -0.67
N GLY A 376 -0.26 -12.79 0.02
CA GLY A 376 0.63 -13.65 0.77
C GLY A 376 0.94 -13.17 2.19
N ASP A 377 0.64 -11.92 2.54
CA ASP A 377 0.80 -11.41 3.91
C ASP A 377 -0.12 -12.15 4.88
N GLU A 378 -1.33 -12.50 4.43
CA GLU A 378 -2.34 -13.20 5.22
C GLU A 378 -1.94 -14.63 5.60
N ILE A 379 -1.00 -15.23 4.87
CA ILE A 379 -0.45 -16.55 5.22
C ILE A 379 0.97 -16.47 5.82
N GLY A 380 1.56 -15.28 5.90
CA GLY A 380 2.93 -15.09 6.37
C GLY A 380 3.99 -15.54 5.36
N MET A 381 3.78 -15.28 4.05
CA MET A 381 4.72 -15.63 2.98
C MET A 381 6.12 -15.08 3.19
N GLY A 382 7.12 -15.88 2.83
CA GLY A 382 8.52 -15.50 2.82
C GLY A 382 8.97 -14.71 1.60
N ASP A 383 10.29 -14.56 1.46
CA ASP A 383 10.96 -13.96 0.33
C ASP A 383 12.08 -14.86 -0.21
N ASP A 384 12.52 -14.63 -1.46
CA ASP A 384 13.66 -15.30 -2.09
C ASP A 384 14.75 -14.28 -2.41
N LEU A 385 15.71 -14.14 -1.51
CA LEU A 385 16.79 -13.16 -1.63
C LEU A 385 17.78 -13.48 -2.77
N SER A 386 17.70 -14.64 -3.40
CA SER A 386 18.50 -14.96 -4.59
C SER A 386 18.05 -14.18 -5.83
N LEU A 387 16.78 -13.74 -5.85
CA LEU A 387 16.25 -12.94 -6.93
C LEU A 387 16.75 -11.49 -6.86
N PRO A 388 16.93 -10.83 -8.01
CA PRO A 388 17.47 -9.48 -8.05
C PRO A 388 16.47 -8.45 -7.50
N GLU A 389 17.01 -7.33 -6.99
CA GLU A 389 16.26 -6.14 -6.54
C GLU A 389 14.98 -6.48 -5.74
N ARG A 390 13.83 -5.94 -6.17
CA ARG A 390 12.53 -6.10 -5.50
C ARG A 390 11.85 -7.44 -5.80
N ASN A 391 12.31 -8.18 -6.81
CA ASN A 391 11.71 -9.46 -7.21
C ASN A 391 11.75 -10.51 -6.09
N CYS A 392 12.72 -10.41 -5.17
CA CYS A 392 12.78 -11.29 -4.01
C CYS A 392 11.48 -11.34 -3.19
N ALA A 393 10.73 -10.25 -3.15
CA ALA A 393 9.45 -10.16 -2.44
C ALA A 393 8.23 -10.34 -3.35
N ARG A 394 8.41 -10.57 -4.67
CA ARG A 394 7.34 -10.65 -5.69
C ARG A 394 7.04 -12.07 -6.16
N THR A 395 7.49 -13.07 -5.41
CA THR A 395 7.32 -14.49 -5.72
C THR A 395 5.84 -14.89 -5.79
N PRO A 396 5.48 -15.96 -6.57
CA PRO A 396 4.10 -16.39 -6.74
C PRO A 396 3.42 -16.83 -5.44
N MET A 397 2.09 -16.68 -5.40
CA MET A 397 1.25 -17.06 -4.27
C MET A 397 1.27 -18.58 -4.03
N GLN A 398 1.27 -18.98 -2.75
CA GLN A 398 1.35 -20.37 -2.30
C GLN A 398 -0.04 -20.90 -1.92
N TRP A 399 -0.69 -21.61 -2.83
CA TRP A 399 -2.07 -22.07 -2.65
C TRP A 399 -2.17 -23.44 -1.99
N SER A 400 -1.27 -24.37 -2.33
CA SER A 400 -1.34 -25.77 -1.88
C SER A 400 0.05 -26.42 -1.83
N THR A 401 0.08 -27.71 -1.52
CA THR A 401 1.28 -28.56 -1.60
C THR A 401 1.54 -29.15 -2.99
N GLU A 402 0.70 -28.82 -3.97
CA GLU A 402 0.93 -29.24 -5.36
C GLU A 402 2.21 -28.57 -5.92
N PRO A 403 2.79 -29.12 -7.01
CA PRO A 403 3.94 -28.50 -7.66
C PRO A 403 3.77 -27.00 -7.86
N HIS A 404 4.83 -26.25 -7.67
CA HIS A 404 4.83 -24.79 -7.71
C HIS A 404 3.80 -24.13 -6.76
N GLY A 405 3.56 -24.78 -5.60
CA GLY A 405 2.61 -24.25 -4.63
C GLY A 405 1.16 -24.20 -5.10
N GLY A 406 0.80 -24.90 -6.18
CA GLY A 406 -0.51 -24.83 -6.82
C GLY A 406 -0.76 -23.49 -7.54
N PHE A 407 0.26 -22.69 -7.77
CA PHE A 407 0.18 -21.46 -8.56
C PHE A 407 -0.03 -21.76 -10.04
N THR A 408 0.76 -22.68 -10.59
CA THR A 408 0.73 -23.10 -12.00
C THR A 408 0.91 -24.61 -12.14
N LYS A 409 0.46 -25.14 -13.28
CA LYS A 409 0.76 -26.51 -13.72
C LYS A 409 1.95 -26.58 -14.68
N ASN A 410 2.53 -25.45 -15.07
CA ASN A 410 3.69 -25.37 -15.92
C ASN A 410 4.96 -25.64 -15.10
N ASP A 411 5.91 -26.37 -15.69
CA ASP A 411 7.21 -26.64 -15.04
C ASP A 411 8.10 -25.40 -14.87
N LYS A 412 7.75 -24.30 -15.56
CA LYS A 412 8.51 -23.04 -15.53
C LYS A 412 7.57 -21.88 -15.13
N PRO A 413 7.39 -21.62 -13.85
CA PRO A 413 6.69 -20.43 -13.41
C PRO A 413 7.47 -19.17 -13.75
N VAL A 414 6.78 -18.04 -13.93
CA VAL A 414 7.35 -16.71 -14.24
C VAL A 414 8.42 -16.28 -13.25
N LEU A 415 8.23 -16.60 -11.98
CA LEU A 415 9.22 -16.48 -10.91
C LEU A 415 9.21 -17.77 -10.07
N PRO A 416 10.30 -18.14 -9.43
CA PRO A 416 10.33 -19.29 -8.53
C PRO A 416 9.31 -19.15 -7.40
N VAL A 417 8.54 -20.21 -7.13
CA VAL A 417 7.74 -20.32 -5.92
C VAL A 417 8.66 -20.71 -4.78
N ILE A 418 8.52 -20.06 -3.62
CA ILE A 418 9.39 -20.35 -2.47
C ILE A 418 9.18 -21.78 -2.03
N SER A 419 10.25 -22.57 -2.06
CA SER A 419 10.29 -23.99 -1.68
C SER A 419 11.35 -24.23 -0.60
N GLY A 420 11.09 -25.23 0.23
CA GLY A 420 11.96 -25.58 1.35
C GLY A 420 11.97 -24.53 2.47
N GLY A 421 12.55 -24.93 3.61
CA GLY A 421 12.60 -24.07 4.80
C GLY A 421 11.23 -23.75 5.40
N PRO A 422 11.18 -22.82 6.37
CA PRO A 422 9.94 -22.53 7.10
C PRO A 422 8.88 -21.80 6.27
N PHE A 423 9.27 -21.14 5.17
CA PHE A 423 8.40 -20.38 4.29
C PHE A 423 8.06 -21.09 2.98
N GLY A 424 8.57 -22.32 2.76
CA GLY A 424 8.30 -23.10 1.56
C GLY A 424 6.84 -23.54 1.47
N PHE A 425 6.32 -23.59 0.23
CA PHE A 425 4.92 -23.94 -0.04
C PHE A 425 4.52 -25.32 0.49
N GLU A 426 5.47 -26.21 0.72
CA GLU A 426 5.26 -27.53 1.30
C GLU A 426 4.65 -27.47 2.70
N HIS A 427 4.96 -26.41 3.44
CA HIS A 427 4.53 -26.19 4.82
C HIS A 427 3.61 -24.97 4.98
N LEU A 428 3.88 -23.92 4.21
CA LEU A 428 3.20 -22.64 4.29
C LEU A 428 2.38 -22.38 3.03
N ASN A 429 1.09 -22.65 3.09
CA ASN A 429 0.16 -22.47 1.97
C ASN A 429 -1.27 -22.25 2.45
N VAL A 430 -2.11 -21.70 1.56
CA VAL A 430 -3.52 -21.40 1.86
C VAL A 430 -4.31 -22.66 2.27
N ALA A 431 -4.13 -23.78 1.56
CA ALA A 431 -4.92 -24.99 1.80
C ALA A 431 -4.68 -25.59 3.19
N HIS A 432 -3.45 -25.58 3.68
CA HIS A 432 -3.12 -26.00 5.03
C HIS A 432 -3.69 -25.03 6.07
N GLN A 433 -3.44 -23.74 5.88
CA GLN A 433 -3.86 -22.73 6.85
C GLN A 433 -5.38 -22.61 6.97
N ARG A 434 -6.13 -22.82 5.89
CA ARG A 434 -7.60 -22.80 5.93
C ARG A 434 -8.18 -23.88 6.87
N ARG A 435 -7.47 -24.99 7.07
CA ARG A 435 -7.91 -26.10 7.94
C ARG A 435 -7.51 -25.93 9.39
N ASP A 436 -6.56 -25.06 9.69
CA ASP A 436 -6.09 -24.78 11.05
C ASP A 436 -6.74 -23.51 11.60
N PRO A 437 -7.67 -23.58 12.57
CA PRO A 437 -8.33 -22.41 13.16
C PRO A 437 -7.35 -21.37 13.75
N ASN A 438 -6.15 -21.83 14.14
CA ASN A 438 -5.12 -20.99 14.75
C ASN A 438 -4.09 -20.48 13.74
N SER A 439 -4.26 -20.76 12.45
CA SER A 439 -3.35 -20.29 11.41
C SER A 439 -3.31 -18.77 11.29
N MET A 440 -2.27 -18.27 10.60
CA MET A 440 -2.15 -16.84 10.28
C MET A 440 -3.31 -16.37 9.40
N LEU A 441 -3.72 -17.16 8.41
CA LEU A 441 -4.84 -16.87 7.51
C LEU A 441 -6.16 -16.67 8.29
N ASN A 442 -6.51 -17.62 9.14
CA ASN A 442 -7.76 -17.55 9.90
C ASN A 442 -7.71 -16.45 10.97
N TRP A 443 -6.54 -16.16 11.52
CA TRP A 443 -6.35 -15.01 12.39
C TRP A 443 -6.50 -13.68 11.63
N MET A 444 -5.90 -13.54 10.46
CA MET A 444 -6.03 -12.34 9.61
C MET A 444 -7.49 -12.10 9.21
N GLU A 445 -8.24 -13.15 8.88
CA GLU A 445 -9.67 -13.08 8.58
C GLU A 445 -10.46 -12.52 9.79
N ARG A 446 -10.15 -12.98 11.01
CA ARG A 446 -10.74 -12.42 12.24
C ARG A 446 -10.35 -10.95 12.47
N LEU A 447 -9.08 -10.59 12.26
CA LEU A 447 -8.60 -9.22 12.39
C LEU A 447 -9.29 -8.27 11.41
N ILE A 448 -9.45 -8.68 10.15
CA ILE A 448 -10.18 -7.91 9.12
C ILE A 448 -11.63 -7.69 9.56
N ARG A 449 -12.29 -8.73 10.07
CA ARG A 449 -13.66 -8.61 10.58
C ARG A 449 -13.74 -7.64 11.75
N MET A 450 -12.87 -7.81 12.75
CA MET A 450 -12.80 -6.94 13.92
C MET A 450 -12.58 -5.47 13.52
N ARG A 451 -11.69 -5.21 12.55
CA ARG A 451 -11.46 -3.86 12.02
C ARG A 451 -12.71 -3.26 11.36
N LYS A 452 -13.46 -4.05 10.60
CA LYS A 452 -14.70 -3.60 9.94
C LYS A 452 -15.83 -3.33 10.95
N GLU A 453 -15.81 -4.03 12.07
CA GLU A 453 -16.76 -3.84 13.18
C GLU A 453 -16.37 -2.68 14.13
N ALA A 454 -15.16 -2.11 13.94
CA ALA A 454 -14.66 -0.95 14.68
C ALA A 454 -14.52 0.28 13.77
N PRO A 455 -15.64 0.84 13.22
CA PRO A 455 -15.59 1.98 12.30
C PRO A 455 -14.98 3.24 12.94
N GLU A 456 -14.92 3.32 14.27
CA GLU A 456 -14.29 4.41 15.02
C GLU A 456 -12.84 4.62 14.58
N ILE A 457 -12.11 3.55 14.28
CA ILE A 457 -10.69 3.63 13.83
C ILE A 457 -10.57 4.34 12.46
N GLY A 458 -11.54 4.12 11.57
CA GLY A 458 -11.51 4.73 10.23
C GLY A 458 -12.13 6.12 10.16
N TRP A 459 -13.11 6.41 11.02
CA TRP A 459 -13.93 7.62 10.98
C TRP A 459 -13.66 8.58 12.15
N GLY A 460 -13.21 8.03 13.28
CA GLY A 460 -13.10 8.74 14.53
C GLY A 460 -11.85 9.59 14.66
N GLU A 461 -11.88 10.41 15.71
CA GLU A 461 -10.70 11.14 16.16
C GLU A 461 -9.77 10.18 16.90
N CYS A 462 -8.48 10.17 16.53
CA CYS A 462 -7.44 9.38 17.16
C CYS A 462 -6.75 10.18 18.26
N VAL A 463 -6.82 9.68 19.48
CA VAL A 463 -6.19 10.29 20.67
C VAL A 463 -5.13 9.34 21.22
N PRO A 464 -3.84 9.59 21.02
CA PRO A 464 -2.78 8.86 21.70
C PRO A 464 -2.83 9.10 23.21
N LEU A 465 -2.85 8.02 24.00
CA LEU A 465 -2.88 8.10 25.46
C LEU A 465 -1.46 8.01 26.05
N GLN A 466 -1.25 8.68 27.16
CA GLN A 466 -0.03 8.52 27.94
C GLN A 466 -0.09 7.23 28.75
N THR A 467 0.94 6.42 28.63
CA THR A 467 1.14 5.16 29.34
C THR A 467 2.31 5.27 30.32
N SER A 468 2.35 4.43 31.34
CA SER A 468 3.46 4.36 32.29
C SER A 468 4.75 3.79 31.67
N ASP A 469 4.65 3.12 30.49
CA ASP A 469 5.79 2.53 29.80
C ASP A 469 5.89 3.03 28.35
N ARG A 470 7.10 3.47 27.94
CA ARG A 470 7.37 4.01 26.60
C ARG A 470 7.25 2.99 25.46
N GLY A 471 7.38 1.71 25.76
CA GLY A 471 7.24 0.61 24.78
C GLY A 471 5.79 0.15 24.61
N VAL A 472 4.85 0.77 25.32
CA VAL A 472 3.42 0.50 25.14
C VAL A 472 2.77 1.66 24.38
N LEU A 473 2.10 1.33 23.28
CA LEU A 473 1.27 2.26 22.53
C LEU A 473 -0.19 2.07 22.93
N ALA A 474 -0.87 3.14 23.29
CA ALA A 474 -2.32 3.15 23.54
C ALA A 474 -2.98 4.25 22.69
N LEU A 475 -3.95 3.89 21.86
CA LEU A 475 -4.69 4.81 21.00
C LEU A 475 -6.20 4.67 21.28
N ARG A 476 -6.86 5.79 21.58
CA ARG A 476 -8.31 5.87 21.70
C ARG A 476 -8.90 6.50 20.44
N TYR A 477 -10.01 5.96 19.98
CA TYR A 477 -10.78 6.47 18.84
C TYR A 477 -12.20 6.79 19.27
N ASP A 478 -12.62 8.02 19.03
CA ASP A 478 -13.94 8.51 19.40
C ASP A 478 -14.77 8.83 18.17
N TRP A 479 -15.95 8.21 18.02
CA TRP A 479 -16.87 8.46 16.92
C TRP A 479 -18.34 8.20 17.31
N ARG A 480 -19.24 9.18 17.12
CA ARG A 480 -20.69 9.06 17.36
C ARG A 480 -21.04 8.51 18.75
N ASN A 481 -20.42 9.03 19.80
CA ASN A 481 -20.57 8.59 21.19
C ASN A 481 -20.09 7.15 21.49
N ASN A 482 -19.36 6.54 20.58
CA ASN A 482 -18.70 5.26 20.81
C ASN A 482 -17.19 5.48 20.83
N SER A 483 -16.50 4.71 21.64
CA SER A 483 -15.04 4.74 21.72
C SER A 483 -14.45 3.35 21.65
N VAL A 484 -13.34 3.24 20.94
CA VAL A 484 -12.48 2.06 20.86
C VAL A 484 -11.11 2.43 21.40
N LEU A 485 -10.54 1.58 22.21
CA LEU A 485 -9.18 1.70 22.71
C LEU A 485 -8.37 0.50 22.20
N VAL A 486 -7.18 0.77 21.68
CA VAL A 486 -6.22 -0.28 21.29
C VAL A 486 -4.93 -0.09 22.06
N VAL A 487 -4.37 -1.18 22.57
CA VAL A 487 -3.14 -1.16 23.38
C VAL A 487 -2.18 -2.22 22.85
N HIS A 488 -0.90 -1.84 22.65
CA HIS A 488 0.11 -2.71 22.05
C HIS A 488 1.39 -2.67 22.90
N ASN A 489 1.90 -3.84 23.29
CA ASN A 489 3.19 -4.01 23.93
C ASN A 489 4.27 -4.31 22.89
N LEU A 490 5.21 -3.38 22.67
CA LEU A 490 6.33 -3.54 21.73
C LEU A 490 7.51 -4.33 22.32
N HIS A 491 7.50 -4.60 23.63
CA HIS A 491 8.57 -5.35 24.30
C HIS A 491 8.53 -6.84 24.02
N SER A 492 9.71 -7.44 24.02
CA SER A 492 9.89 -8.90 24.00
C SER A 492 9.63 -9.59 25.35
N THR A 493 9.20 -8.83 26.36
CA THR A 493 8.88 -9.30 27.70
C THR A 493 7.51 -8.81 28.13
N PRO A 494 6.84 -9.51 29.06
CA PRO A 494 5.62 -8.99 29.67
C PRO A 494 5.85 -7.63 30.36
N VAL A 495 4.83 -6.78 30.34
CA VAL A 495 4.84 -5.46 30.98
C VAL A 495 3.52 -5.22 31.69
N GLU A 496 3.59 -4.66 32.90
CA GLU A 496 2.43 -4.07 33.56
C GLU A 496 2.39 -2.59 33.21
N VAL A 497 1.27 -2.12 32.68
CA VAL A 497 1.10 -0.75 32.20
C VAL A 497 -0.13 -0.09 32.78
N GLU A 498 0.05 1.15 33.22
CA GLU A 498 -1.03 2.02 33.68
C GLU A 498 -1.30 3.12 32.67
N PHE A 499 -2.59 3.44 32.49
CA PHE A 499 -3.06 4.57 31.67
C PHE A 499 -4.45 5.02 32.09
N SER A 500 -4.84 6.24 31.71
CA SER A 500 -6.20 6.76 31.86
C SER A 500 -6.84 6.90 30.50
N VAL A 501 -8.11 6.48 30.40
CA VAL A 501 -8.91 6.63 29.17
C VAL A 501 -9.41 8.08 29.01
N GLY A 502 -9.57 8.83 30.10
CA GLY A 502 -9.91 10.26 30.06
C GLY A 502 -11.35 10.58 29.70
N LEU A 503 -12.29 9.63 29.84
CA LEU A 503 -13.71 9.80 29.51
C LEU A 503 -14.63 9.78 30.73
N GLY A 504 -14.12 10.09 31.94
CA GLY A 504 -14.90 10.04 33.19
C GLY A 504 -15.53 8.67 33.39
N ASP A 505 -16.78 8.63 33.88
CA ASP A 505 -17.53 7.41 34.18
C ASP A 505 -17.68 6.49 32.93
N HIS A 506 -17.73 7.05 31.73
CA HIS A 506 -17.78 6.26 30.49
C HIS A 506 -16.48 5.47 30.28
N GLY A 507 -15.35 5.98 30.76
CA GLY A 507 -14.05 5.34 30.68
C GLY A 507 -13.77 4.28 31.77
N GLU A 508 -14.71 4.04 32.71
CA GLU A 508 -14.48 3.10 33.82
C GLU A 508 -14.36 1.63 33.39
N LYS A 509 -14.99 1.24 32.28
CA LYS A 509 -15.04 -0.14 31.81
C LYS A 509 -14.41 -0.28 30.43
N LEU A 510 -13.58 -1.28 30.30
CA LEU A 510 -13.02 -1.73 29.01
C LEU A 510 -13.43 -3.18 28.79
N ILE A 511 -14.08 -3.44 27.65
CA ILE A 511 -14.47 -4.79 27.23
C ILE A 511 -13.64 -5.18 26.03
N ASP A 512 -12.85 -6.22 26.18
CA ASP A 512 -12.01 -6.75 25.10
C ASP A 512 -12.89 -7.28 23.96
N ILE A 513 -12.54 -6.92 22.73
CA ILE A 513 -13.30 -7.30 21.54
C ILE A 513 -12.95 -8.72 21.08
N ALA A 514 -11.72 -9.16 21.35
CA ALA A 514 -11.20 -10.45 20.89
C ALA A 514 -11.44 -11.58 21.89
N ASP A 515 -11.03 -11.39 23.13
CA ASP A 515 -10.94 -12.48 24.14
C ASP A 515 -12.02 -12.40 25.22
N GLY A 516 -12.84 -11.36 25.19
CA GLY A 516 -13.90 -11.14 26.21
C GLY A 516 -13.38 -10.79 27.60
N GLY A 517 -12.08 -10.55 27.76
CA GLY A 517 -11.48 -10.07 28.99
C GLY A 517 -11.85 -8.60 29.25
N ASN A 518 -12.16 -8.25 30.49
CA ASN A 518 -12.57 -6.91 30.86
C ASN A 518 -11.54 -6.25 31.77
N SER A 519 -11.44 -4.91 31.68
CA SER A 519 -10.72 -4.10 32.67
C SER A 519 -11.67 -3.09 33.29
N LYS A 520 -11.54 -2.86 34.59
CA LYS A 520 -12.25 -1.83 35.32
C LYS A 520 -11.23 -0.84 35.89
N ALA A 521 -11.52 0.45 35.76
CA ALA A 521 -10.68 1.49 36.32
C ALA A 521 -10.67 1.39 37.86
N GLU A 522 -9.52 1.70 38.43
CA GLU A 522 -9.33 1.90 39.85
C GLU A 522 -9.99 3.21 40.31
N ALA A 523 -10.02 3.45 41.63
CA ALA A 523 -10.61 4.64 42.22
C ALA A 523 -9.98 5.98 41.73
N ASN A 524 -8.76 5.92 41.20
CA ASN A 524 -8.04 7.04 40.60
C ASN A 524 -8.38 7.27 39.09
N GLY A 525 -9.30 6.48 38.52
CA GLY A 525 -9.69 6.52 37.11
C GLY A 525 -8.64 5.93 36.14
N ARG A 526 -7.68 5.16 36.64
CA ARG A 526 -6.64 4.48 35.83
C ARG A 526 -6.97 3.02 35.65
N HIS A 527 -6.56 2.49 34.50
CA HIS A 527 -6.54 1.07 34.22
C HIS A 527 -5.11 0.54 34.37
N THR A 528 -5.00 -0.65 34.96
CA THR A 528 -3.75 -1.43 35.01
C THR A 528 -3.94 -2.69 34.19
N LEU A 529 -3.08 -2.93 33.20
CA LEU A 529 -3.09 -4.11 32.35
C LEU A 529 -1.74 -4.82 32.41
N LEU A 530 -1.78 -6.14 32.57
CA LEU A 530 -0.64 -7.00 32.30
C LEU A 530 -0.71 -7.45 30.84
N LEU A 531 0.29 -7.08 30.05
CA LEU A 531 0.40 -7.44 28.64
C LEU A 531 1.60 -8.38 28.46
N ASP A 532 1.38 -9.55 27.90
CA ASP A 532 2.46 -10.47 27.53
C ASP A 532 3.40 -9.85 26.48
N ALA A 533 4.53 -10.51 26.24
CA ALA A 533 5.48 -10.11 25.21
C ALA A 533 4.80 -10.02 23.84
N TYR A 534 4.92 -8.87 23.17
CA TYR A 534 4.31 -8.60 21.87
C TYR A 534 2.77 -8.69 21.85
N ALA A 535 2.12 -8.61 23.01
CA ALA A 535 0.67 -8.67 23.10
C ALA A 535 0.01 -7.38 22.63
N TYR A 536 -1.23 -7.52 22.18
CA TYR A 536 -2.11 -6.40 21.84
C TYR A 536 -3.51 -6.67 22.38
N ARG A 537 -4.26 -5.61 22.66
CA ARG A 537 -5.65 -5.68 23.13
C ARG A 537 -6.49 -4.60 22.46
N TRP A 538 -7.69 -4.96 22.04
CA TRP A 538 -8.66 -4.04 21.48
C TRP A 538 -9.90 -4.02 22.37
N PHE A 539 -10.29 -2.84 22.83
CA PHE A 539 -11.39 -2.68 23.79
C PHE A 539 -12.50 -1.80 23.25
N ARG A 540 -13.73 -2.16 23.56
CA ARG A 540 -14.84 -1.23 23.62
C ARG A 540 -14.79 -0.49 24.94
N VAL A 541 -14.94 0.84 24.90
CA VAL A 541 -14.97 1.69 26.09
C VAL A 541 -16.41 1.89 26.54
N GLY A 542 -16.69 1.83 27.84
CA GLY A 542 -17.98 2.13 28.44
C GLY A 542 -19.00 0.98 28.51
N GLY A 543 -18.65 -0.20 28.00
CA GLY A 543 -19.53 -1.36 28.07
C GLY A 543 -20.28 -1.68 26.76
N LEU A 544 -21.20 -2.66 26.81
CA LEU A 544 -21.89 -3.20 25.63
C LEU A 544 -23.21 -2.50 25.30
N ASP A 545 -23.59 -1.45 26.02
CA ASP A 545 -24.86 -0.74 25.82
C ASP A 545 -25.05 -0.21 24.40
N TYR A 546 -23.93 0.01 23.68
CA TYR A 546 -23.96 0.43 22.28
C TYR A 546 -24.51 -0.68 21.35
N LEU A 547 -24.31 -1.96 21.68
CA LEU A 547 -24.86 -3.08 20.89
C LEU A 547 -26.38 -3.11 20.95
N LEU A 548 -26.95 -2.73 22.09
CA LEU A 548 -28.40 -2.65 22.30
C LEU A 548 -29.01 -1.42 21.61
N LYS A 549 -28.19 -0.40 21.31
CA LYS A 549 -28.62 0.85 20.66
C LYS A 549 -28.41 0.85 19.14
N ARG A 550 -27.80 -0.18 18.61
CA ARG A 550 -27.58 -0.32 17.16
C ARG A 550 -28.94 -0.60 16.51
N LYS A 551 -29.69 0.46 16.21
CA LYS A 551 -30.81 0.38 15.26
C LYS A 551 -30.20 0.01 13.91
N GLU A 552 -30.77 -0.97 13.25
CA GLU A 552 -30.50 -1.27 11.85
C GLU A 552 -30.51 0.03 11.04
N ILE A 553 -29.41 0.28 10.34
CA ILE A 553 -29.26 1.43 9.45
C ILE A 553 -29.55 0.94 8.04
#